data_899a4ec254d017e1dd74df6c1cd38a56
#
_entry.id   899a4ec254d017e1dd74df6c1cd38a56
#
_cell.length_a   1.000
_cell.length_b   1.000
_cell.length_c   1.000
_cell.angle_alpha   90.00
_cell.angle_beta   90.00
_cell.angle_gamma   90.00
#
_symmetry.space_group_name_H-M   'P 1'
#
loop_
_entity.id
_entity.type
_entity.pdbx_description
1 polymer ?
#
loop_
_entity_poly.entity_id
_entity_poly.type
_entity_poly.pdbx_seq_one_letter_code
_entity_poly.pdbx_strand_id
1 'polypeptide(L)'
;MVAGALAAGALAGSAGAQTKAPSGAKTPAQAKDPAQAKPASAKNILNYNPNMEYRRLGKTGLMVSAISLGGHWKRIEIELGRDKTPARYSDSDFSYPKIQGFMQSRDSVLAHCIEAGINYLDAMAAPEVLAYGQLLKGRRDKFYLGYAWWQKEPRFAQWRTANRLLQGLDENLKEAGLDYVDIWRIALPMEGVPDLSELERVEEAAVEGLAKAKQQGKARFTGVSSHNRVWLKSLIEAYPKQIEVVIFPYTAGSKELPTDSLFDTVKEFDVGVFGIKPFADNSLFAGTSFPNDPHAADDDRRARLALRYILSNPAITAPIPGLISVHQVENAVQAIRERRQLDLHEKAELDRATRQMWARLSPGHEWLRDWEYV
;
A
#
# COMPACT_ATOMS: atom_id res chain seq x y z
N MET A 1 -26.78 -31.07 -50.44
CA MET A 1 -27.94 -31.90 -50.81
C MET A 1 -28.78 -32.14 -49.57
N VAL A 2 -30.05 -31.77 -49.70
CA VAL A 2 -31.29 -32.09 -48.99
C VAL A 2 -31.40 -31.35 -47.61
N ALA A 3 -32.08 -30.26 -47.42
CA ALA A 3 -33.44 -29.79 -47.78
C ALA A 3 -34.57 -30.50 -47.00
N GLY A 4 -35.33 -29.70 -46.34
CA GLY A 4 -36.72 -29.91 -46.00
C GLY A 4 -37.03 -29.89 -44.51
N ALA A 5 -38.10 -29.35 -44.01
CA ALA A 5 -39.13 -28.43 -44.45
C ALA A 5 -39.96 -28.07 -43.19
N LEU A 6 -40.58 -26.93 -43.29
CA LEU A 6 -41.59 -26.33 -42.40
C LEU A 6 -42.82 -27.23 -42.12
N ALA A 7 -43.40 -27.10 -40.94
CA ALA A 7 -44.85 -27.19 -40.80
C ALA A 7 -45.34 -26.29 -39.64
N ALA A 8 -46.24 -25.36 -39.98
CA ALA A 8 -47.02 -24.52 -39.13
C ALA A 8 -48.32 -25.26 -38.71
N GLY A 9 -48.82 -24.99 -37.53
CA GLY A 9 -50.15 -25.45 -37.09
C GLY A 9 -50.69 -24.55 -36.01
N ALA A 10 -51.85 -23.98 -36.29
CA ALA A 10 -52.53 -22.88 -35.60
C ALA A 10 -53.48 -23.31 -34.48
N LEU A 11 -53.66 -22.39 -33.56
CA LEU A 11 -54.87 -21.96 -32.78
C LEU A 11 -55.79 -22.99 -32.11
N ALA A 12 -55.91 -22.86 -30.79
CA ALA A 12 -57.23 -22.72 -30.13
C ALA A 12 -57.02 -22.20 -28.71
N GLY A 13 -57.79 -21.20 -28.34
CA GLY A 13 -57.80 -20.55 -27.03
C GLY A 13 -58.72 -21.25 -26.01
N SER A 14 -58.52 -20.93 -24.74
CA SER A 14 -59.64 -20.79 -23.80
C SER A 14 -59.16 -20.27 -22.43
N ALA A 15 -59.87 -19.24 -22.00
CA ALA A 15 -60.37 -18.98 -20.64
C ALA A 15 -59.41 -18.82 -19.47
N GLY A 16 -59.50 -17.69 -18.89
CA GLY A 16 -58.85 -17.11 -17.72
C GLY A 16 -58.95 -17.86 -16.43
N ALA A 17 -57.92 -17.63 -15.63
CA ALA A 17 -57.99 -17.68 -14.19
C ALA A 17 -57.07 -16.59 -13.63
N GLN A 18 -57.71 -15.61 -13.03
CA GLN A 18 -57.01 -14.58 -12.20
C GLN A 18 -56.51 -15.25 -10.94
N THR A 19 -55.22 -15.36 -10.76
CA THR A 19 -54.60 -15.62 -9.46
C THR A 19 -53.94 -14.36 -8.96
N LYS A 20 -54.37 -13.89 -7.79
CA LYS A 20 -53.81 -12.78 -7.01
C LYS A 20 -52.32 -12.98 -6.78
N ALA A 21 -51.52 -11.97 -7.11
CA ALA A 21 -50.13 -11.86 -6.71
C ALA A 21 -50.04 -11.61 -5.19
N PRO A 22 -49.07 -12.23 -4.49
CA PRO A 22 -48.75 -11.87 -3.11
C PRO A 22 -47.97 -10.57 -3.10
N SER A 23 -48.50 -9.57 -2.42
CA SER A 23 -47.84 -8.33 -2.03
C SER A 23 -46.79 -8.65 -0.96
N GLY A 24 -45.52 -8.32 -1.22
CA GLY A 24 -44.48 -8.47 -0.21
C GLY A 24 -43.04 -8.52 -0.76
N ALA A 25 -42.75 -7.77 -1.82
CA ALA A 25 -41.33 -7.53 -2.16
C ALA A 25 -40.76 -6.49 -1.19
N LYS A 26 -39.96 -6.94 -0.20
CA LYS A 26 -39.12 -6.07 0.61
C LYS A 26 -38.09 -5.44 -0.33
N THR A 27 -38.12 -4.13 -0.45
CA THR A 27 -37.11 -3.31 -1.09
C THR A 27 -35.75 -3.66 -0.48
N PRO A 28 -34.71 -3.92 -1.27
CA PRO A 28 -33.36 -4.13 -0.72
C PRO A 28 -32.95 -2.87 0.04
N ALA A 29 -32.48 -3.05 1.27
CA ALA A 29 -31.94 -1.96 2.06
C ALA A 29 -30.79 -1.32 1.23
N GLN A 30 -30.94 -0.03 0.93
CA GLN A 30 -29.88 0.76 0.33
C GLN A 30 -28.64 0.65 1.20
N ALA A 31 -27.57 0.08 0.67
CA ALA A 31 -26.25 0.10 1.29
C ALA A 31 -25.90 1.57 1.56
N LYS A 32 -25.66 1.91 2.81
CA LYS A 32 -25.24 3.25 3.22
C LYS A 32 -23.91 3.54 2.55
N ASP A 33 -23.86 4.63 1.78
CA ASP A 33 -22.67 5.18 1.14
C ASP A 33 -21.56 5.32 2.21
N PRO A 34 -20.39 4.65 2.05
CA PRO A 34 -19.29 4.73 3.01
C PRO A 34 -18.68 6.14 3.14
N ALA A 35 -19.04 7.07 2.25
CA ALA A 35 -18.59 8.46 2.29
C ALA A 35 -19.22 9.34 3.38
N GLN A 36 -20.18 8.82 4.19
CA GLN A 36 -20.85 9.58 5.24
C GLN A 36 -20.48 9.18 6.68
N ALA A 37 -19.29 8.61 6.91
CA ALA A 37 -18.76 8.56 8.26
C ALA A 37 -18.51 9.99 8.74
N LYS A 38 -19.06 10.38 9.91
CA LYS A 38 -18.79 11.68 10.53
C LYS A 38 -17.28 11.92 10.53
N PRO A 39 -16.79 13.10 10.08
CA PRO A 39 -15.36 13.36 10.08
C PRO A 39 -14.84 13.14 11.50
N ALA A 40 -13.77 12.34 11.62
CA ALA A 40 -13.07 12.17 12.88
C ALA A 40 -12.73 13.57 13.43
N SER A 41 -12.96 13.78 14.72
CA SER A 41 -12.53 15.05 15.33
C SER A 41 -11.04 15.24 15.09
N ALA A 42 -10.63 16.43 14.64
CA ALA A 42 -9.22 16.78 14.40
C ALA A 42 -8.32 16.43 15.62
N LYS A 43 -8.89 16.43 16.81
CA LYS A 43 -8.22 16.06 18.07
C LYS A 43 -7.76 14.59 18.13
N ASN A 44 -8.30 13.72 17.30
CA ASN A 44 -8.00 12.28 17.31
C ASN A 44 -7.09 11.85 16.15
N ILE A 45 -6.59 12.81 15.34
CA ILE A 45 -5.71 12.55 14.22
C ILE A 45 -4.28 12.94 14.62
N LEU A 46 -3.37 11.97 14.54
CA LEU A 46 -1.95 12.24 14.82
C LEU A 46 -1.40 13.26 13.81
N ASN A 47 -0.60 14.21 14.29
CA ASN A 47 0.02 15.26 13.49
C ASN A 47 -0.99 16.04 12.62
N TYR A 48 -2.21 16.27 13.12
CA TYR A 48 -3.24 16.94 12.32
C TYR A 48 -2.74 18.26 11.73
N ASN A 49 -2.83 18.36 10.41
CA ASN A 49 -2.58 19.58 9.65
C ASN A 49 -3.81 19.84 8.74
N PRO A 50 -4.45 21.02 8.79
CA PRO A 50 -5.65 21.30 7.99
C PRO A 50 -5.40 21.27 6.46
N ASN A 51 -4.14 21.33 6.02
CA ASN A 51 -3.76 21.24 4.62
C ASN A 51 -3.42 19.82 4.16
N MET A 52 -3.50 18.82 5.05
CA MET A 52 -3.33 17.41 4.75
C MET A 52 -4.70 16.72 4.70
N GLU A 53 -4.89 15.88 3.69
CA GLU A 53 -6.03 14.99 3.61
C GLU A 53 -5.78 13.74 4.48
N TYR A 54 -6.80 13.31 5.22
CA TYR A 54 -6.75 12.09 6.02
C TYR A 54 -7.82 11.12 5.56
N ARG A 55 -7.46 9.86 5.42
CA ARG A 55 -8.34 8.78 4.97
C ARG A 55 -8.42 7.70 6.03
N ARG A 56 -9.60 7.12 6.19
CA ARG A 56 -9.79 5.98 7.08
C ARG A 56 -9.10 4.74 6.51
N LEU A 57 -8.29 4.09 7.32
CA LEU A 57 -7.59 2.86 6.96
C LEU A 57 -8.50 1.65 7.22
N GLY A 58 -9.46 1.42 6.34
CA GLY A 58 -10.41 0.32 6.43
C GLY A 58 -10.98 0.15 7.85
N LYS A 59 -11.26 -1.09 8.22
CA LYS A 59 -11.84 -1.48 9.53
C LYS A 59 -10.96 -1.14 10.74
N THR A 60 -9.70 -0.76 10.55
CA THR A 60 -8.83 -0.31 11.67
C THR A 60 -9.34 0.97 12.31
N GLY A 61 -10.08 1.79 11.56
CA GLY A 61 -10.56 3.09 11.99
C GLY A 61 -9.48 4.17 12.13
N LEU A 62 -8.21 3.85 11.86
CA LEU A 62 -7.12 4.83 11.90
C LEU A 62 -7.32 5.86 10.79
N MET A 63 -7.15 7.14 11.14
CA MET A 63 -7.14 8.24 10.17
C MET A 63 -5.70 8.50 9.75
N VAL A 64 -5.34 8.03 8.56
CA VAL A 64 -4.00 8.10 8.01
C VAL A 64 -3.90 9.23 6.98
N SER A 65 -2.79 9.96 7.01
CA SER A 65 -2.47 10.98 6.00
C SER A 65 -2.43 10.37 4.59
N ALA A 66 -2.97 11.10 3.62
CA ALA A 66 -3.02 10.64 2.22
C ALA A 66 -1.63 10.48 1.56
N ILE A 67 -0.58 10.89 2.23
CA ILE A 67 0.82 10.59 1.90
C ILE A 67 1.44 9.91 3.12
N SER A 68 2.21 8.86 2.88
CA SER A 68 2.95 8.11 3.91
C SER A 68 4.45 8.26 3.72
N LEU A 69 5.22 8.05 4.77
CA LEU A 69 6.68 8.00 4.69
C LEU A 69 7.12 6.54 4.53
N GLY A 70 7.69 6.21 3.38
CA GLY A 70 8.30 4.90 3.11
C GLY A 70 9.79 4.87 3.40
N GLY A 71 10.33 3.65 3.40
CA GLY A 71 11.77 3.38 3.48
C GLY A 71 12.43 3.21 2.10
N HIS A 72 13.40 2.28 2.02
CA HIS A 72 14.19 2.00 0.81
C HIS A 72 14.98 3.21 0.30
N TRP A 73 15.94 3.66 1.09
CA TRP A 73 16.75 4.86 0.85
C TRP A 73 17.74 4.72 -0.32
N LYS A 74 17.28 4.29 -1.47
CA LYS A 74 18.08 3.90 -2.66
C LYS A 74 19.02 4.99 -3.18
N ARG A 75 18.75 6.24 -2.87
CA ARG A 75 19.53 7.40 -3.34
C ARG A 75 20.07 8.25 -2.19
N ILE A 76 20.20 7.66 -1.01
CA ILE A 76 20.64 8.39 0.18
C ILE A 76 22.04 8.98 0.05
N GLU A 77 22.95 8.32 -0.69
CA GLU A 77 24.30 8.83 -0.92
C GLU A 77 24.29 10.16 -1.69
N ILE A 78 23.33 10.31 -2.63
CA ILE A 78 23.15 11.59 -3.36
C ILE A 78 22.67 12.67 -2.39
N GLU A 79 21.68 12.35 -1.54
CA GLU A 79 21.15 13.27 -0.53
C GLU A 79 22.25 13.72 0.44
N LEU A 80 23.17 12.83 0.79
CA LEU A 80 24.28 13.12 1.69
C LEU A 80 25.47 13.79 0.98
N GLY A 81 25.37 14.07 -0.33
CA GLY A 81 26.44 14.70 -1.11
C GLY A 81 27.69 13.84 -1.30
N ARG A 82 27.59 12.52 -1.11
CA ARG A 82 28.73 11.60 -1.11
C ARG A 82 28.99 10.94 -2.45
N ASP A 83 27.94 10.66 -3.21
CA ASP A 83 28.04 10.06 -4.55
C ASP A 83 26.95 10.67 -5.46
N LYS A 84 27.27 10.72 -6.75
CA LYS A 84 26.32 11.12 -7.79
C LYS A 84 25.63 9.92 -8.45
N THR A 85 26.20 8.73 -8.28
CA THR A 85 25.60 7.49 -8.75
C THR A 85 24.76 6.88 -7.65
N PRO A 86 23.52 6.43 -7.93
CA PRO A 86 22.71 5.76 -6.93
C PRO A 86 23.43 4.51 -6.44
N ALA A 87 23.91 4.53 -5.22
CA ALA A 87 24.35 3.29 -4.58
C ALA A 87 23.15 2.35 -4.50
N ARG A 88 23.37 1.07 -4.76
CA ARG A 88 22.34 0.07 -4.66
C ARG A 88 21.98 -0.10 -3.18
N TYR A 89 20.80 0.35 -2.79
CA TYR A 89 20.25 0.09 -1.46
C TYR A 89 20.24 -1.42 -1.18
N SER A 90 20.66 -1.81 0.01
CA SER A 90 20.61 -3.18 0.47
C SER A 90 19.74 -3.26 1.74
N ASP A 91 18.72 -4.11 1.72
CA ASP A 91 17.87 -4.40 2.88
C ASP A 91 18.64 -5.05 4.05
N SER A 92 19.90 -5.45 3.80
CA SER A 92 20.78 -6.06 4.80
C SER A 92 21.96 -5.19 5.19
N ASP A 93 22.01 -3.94 4.74
CA ASP A 93 23.11 -3.03 5.08
C ASP A 93 22.83 -2.27 6.38
N PHE A 94 23.41 -2.75 7.46
CA PHE A 94 23.32 -2.15 8.79
C PHE A 94 24.30 -0.97 9.00
N SER A 95 25.02 -0.56 7.98
CA SER A 95 25.99 0.56 8.08
C SER A 95 25.31 1.92 7.96
N TYR A 96 24.10 2.02 7.40
CA TYR A 96 23.42 3.30 7.17
C TYR A 96 23.38 4.24 8.38
N PRO A 97 23.01 3.81 9.58
CA PRO A 97 23.01 4.71 10.75
C PRO A 97 24.40 5.25 11.13
N LYS A 98 25.48 4.61 10.63
CA LYS A 98 26.88 5.02 10.89
C LYS A 98 27.41 5.99 9.83
N ILE A 99 26.68 6.19 8.74
CA ILE A 99 27.07 7.13 7.69
C ILE A 99 26.92 8.55 8.24
N GLN A 100 27.99 9.35 8.09
CA GLN A 100 27.97 10.74 8.54
C GLN A 100 26.79 11.51 7.91
N GLY A 101 26.02 12.23 8.71
CA GLY A 101 24.87 13.01 8.26
C GLY A 101 23.60 12.20 8.06
N PHE A 102 23.64 10.86 8.02
CA PHE A 102 22.47 10.03 7.75
C PHE A 102 21.36 10.25 8.78
N MET A 103 21.66 10.07 10.06
CA MET A 103 20.64 10.21 11.13
C MET A 103 20.09 11.64 11.18
N GLN A 104 20.91 12.65 10.94
CA GLN A 104 20.47 14.05 10.88
C GLN A 104 19.53 14.29 9.68
N SER A 105 19.85 13.76 8.51
CA SER A 105 18.98 13.83 7.33
C SER A 105 17.62 13.16 7.60
N ARG A 106 17.63 11.95 8.17
CA ARG A 106 16.38 11.25 8.51
C ARG A 106 15.57 11.98 9.58
N ASP A 107 16.23 12.58 10.56
CA ASP A 107 15.60 13.41 11.60
C ASP A 107 14.90 14.63 10.98
N SER A 108 15.56 15.32 10.07
CA SER A 108 14.99 16.45 9.33
C SER A 108 13.77 16.04 8.51
N VAL A 109 13.82 14.90 7.81
CA VAL A 109 12.68 14.36 7.07
C VAL A 109 11.51 14.03 8.00
N LEU A 110 11.76 13.39 9.14
CA LEU A 110 10.71 13.09 10.13
C LEU A 110 10.07 14.37 10.70
N ALA A 111 10.87 15.38 11.00
CA ALA A 111 10.37 16.67 11.50
C ALA A 111 9.42 17.32 10.48
N HIS A 112 9.84 17.40 9.22
CA HIS A 112 9.00 17.92 8.15
C HIS A 112 7.74 17.09 7.89
N CYS A 113 7.82 15.76 8.01
CA CYS A 113 6.64 14.90 7.96
C CYS A 113 5.62 15.26 9.05
N ILE A 114 6.09 15.45 10.30
CA ILE A 114 5.22 15.84 11.43
C ILE A 114 4.55 17.19 11.15
N GLU A 115 5.32 18.20 10.74
CA GLU A 115 4.83 19.53 10.43
C GLU A 115 3.82 19.52 9.27
N ALA A 116 4.06 18.70 8.25
CA ALA A 116 3.18 18.53 7.11
C ALA A 116 1.91 17.73 7.41
N GLY A 117 1.83 17.07 8.57
CA GLY A 117 0.70 16.25 8.96
C GLY A 117 0.79 14.79 8.47
N ILE A 118 1.95 14.33 8.01
CA ILE A 118 2.18 12.93 7.68
C ILE A 118 2.28 12.14 8.98
N ASN A 119 1.43 11.12 9.13
CA ASN A 119 1.28 10.37 10.37
C ASN A 119 1.43 8.84 10.22
N TYR A 120 1.81 8.34 9.05
CA TYR A 120 2.11 6.93 8.83
C TYR A 120 3.54 6.77 8.31
N LEU A 121 4.28 5.90 8.97
CA LEU A 121 5.64 5.52 8.63
C LEU A 121 5.68 4.02 8.34
N ASP A 122 6.23 3.65 7.20
CA ASP A 122 6.39 2.27 6.78
C ASP A 122 7.85 1.85 6.80
N ALA A 123 8.17 0.81 7.57
CA ALA A 123 9.50 0.23 7.65
C ALA A 123 9.44 -1.27 7.32
N MET A 124 10.29 -1.71 6.39
CA MET A 124 10.26 -3.08 5.89
C MET A 124 11.56 -3.84 6.12
N ALA A 125 12.68 -3.14 6.18
CA ALA A 125 14.00 -3.76 6.33
C ALA A 125 14.61 -3.43 7.71
N ALA A 126 15.45 -4.32 8.20
CA ALA A 126 16.12 -4.15 9.48
C ALA A 126 16.83 -2.79 9.66
N PRO A 127 17.60 -2.29 8.68
CA PRO A 127 18.23 -0.97 8.80
C PRO A 127 17.24 0.16 9.02
N GLU A 128 16.09 0.10 8.34
CA GLU A 128 15.02 1.10 8.46
C GLU A 128 14.40 1.06 9.85
N VAL A 129 14.03 -0.13 10.31
CA VAL A 129 13.41 -0.34 11.61
C VAL A 129 14.32 0.14 12.74
N LEU A 130 15.60 -0.19 12.68
CA LEU A 130 16.58 0.21 13.70
C LEU A 130 16.81 1.72 13.70
N ALA A 131 16.95 2.34 12.54
CA ALA A 131 17.12 3.79 12.43
C ALA A 131 15.88 4.53 12.94
N TYR A 132 14.68 4.13 12.51
CA TYR A 132 13.44 4.74 12.97
C TYR A 132 13.15 4.46 14.44
N GLY A 133 13.51 3.29 14.97
CA GLY A 133 13.43 3.00 16.41
C GLY A 133 14.22 4.01 17.25
N GLN A 134 15.39 4.41 16.79
CA GLN A 134 16.19 5.47 17.45
C GLN A 134 15.58 6.87 17.25
N LEU A 135 15.17 7.21 16.04
CA LEU A 135 14.66 8.52 15.66
C LEU A 135 13.28 8.82 16.29
N LEU A 136 12.50 7.79 16.59
CA LEU A 136 11.17 7.94 17.20
C LEU A 136 11.20 8.05 18.73
N LYS A 137 12.36 7.97 19.38
CA LYS A 137 12.44 8.18 20.83
C LYS A 137 11.92 9.58 21.20
N GLY A 138 10.96 9.61 22.12
CA GLY A 138 10.29 10.85 22.55
C GLY A 138 9.22 11.41 21.60
N ARG A 139 8.99 10.77 20.45
CA ARG A 139 7.95 11.16 19.48
C ARG A 139 7.27 9.96 18.79
N ARG A 140 7.31 8.77 19.44
CA ARG A 140 6.66 7.56 18.92
C ARG A 140 5.15 7.73 18.74
N ASP A 141 4.54 8.58 19.54
CA ASP A 141 3.13 8.97 19.48
C ASP A 141 2.76 9.83 18.26
N LYS A 142 3.72 10.27 17.47
CA LYS A 142 3.48 11.09 16.27
C LYS A 142 3.16 10.25 15.03
N PHE A 143 3.50 8.96 15.05
CA PHE A 143 3.32 8.10 13.88
C PHE A 143 2.59 6.80 14.19
N TYR A 144 1.70 6.40 13.31
CA TYR A 144 1.34 5.01 13.14
C TYR A 144 2.49 4.31 12.43
N LEU A 145 3.07 3.29 13.06
CA LEU A 145 4.20 2.56 12.53
C LEU A 145 3.72 1.26 11.87
N GLY A 146 3.86 1.19 10.55
CA GLY A 146 3.75 -0.03 9.76
C GLY A 146 5.08 -0.76 9.72
N TYR A 147 5.05 -2.06 9.97
CA TYR A 147 6.24 -2.80 10.26
C TYR A 147 6.27 -4.16 9.58
N ALA A 148 7.40 -4.47 8.97
CA ALA A 148 7.84 -5.78 8.55
C ALA A 148 9.35 -5.90 8.78
N TRP A 149 9.89 -7.11 8.75
CA TRP A 149 11.33 -7.32 8.81
C TRP A 149 11.73 -8.39 7.82
N TRP A 150 12.17 -7.94 6.66
CA TRP A 150 12.42 -8.78 5.50
C TRP A 150 13.22 -10.06 5.79
N GLN A 151 14.23 -9.99 6.69
CA GLN A 151 15.10 -11.11 7.01
C GLN A 151 14.42 -12.17 7.92
N LYS A 152 13.29 -11.85 8.55
CA LYS A 152 12.57 -12.71 9.50
C LYS A 152 11.15 -13.01 9.04
N GLU A 153 11.00 -13.29 7.74
CA GLU A 153 9.72 -13.56 7.11
C GLU A 153 9.67 -14.95 6.44
N PRO A 154 8.48 -15.44 6.09
CA PRO A 154 8.28 -16.79 5.55
C PRO A 154 9.01 -17.11 4.24
N ARG A 155 9.53 -16.11 3.52
CA ARG A 155 10.43 -16.33 2.39
C ARG A 155 11.65 -17.19 2.76
N PHE A 156 12.03 -17.18 4.02
CA PHE A 156 13.08 -18.01 4.57
C PHE A 156 12.48 -19.16 5.39
N ALA A 157 12.82 -20.39 5.06
CA ALA A 157 12.21 -21.60 5.62
C ALA A 157 12.17 -21.65 7.15
N GLN A 158 13.21 -21.12 7.82
CA GLN A 158 13.29 -21.09 9.28
C GLN A 158 12.23 -20.20 9.95
N TRP A 159 11.54 -19.32 9.20
CA TRP A 159 10.51 -18.40 9.68
C TRP A 159 9.09 -18.83 9.29
N ARG A 160 8.87 -20.05 8.78
CA ARG A 160 7.58 -20.57 8.30
C ARG A 160 6.69 -21.18 9.39
N THR A 161 6.86 -20.78 10.65
CA THR A 161 5.96 -21.16 11.74
C THR A 161 5.53 -19.96 12.56
N ALA A 162 4.30 -20.00 13.10
CA ALA A 162 3.77 -18.91 13.93
C ALA A 162 4.70 -18.54 15.09
N ASN A 163 5.25 -19.53 15.77
CA ASN A 163 6.16 -19.30 16.91
C ASN A 163 7.47 -18.61 16.48
N ARG A 164 8.02 -18.97 15.33
CA ARG A 164 9.21 -18.32 14.79
C ARG A 164 8.93 -16.88 14.36
N LEU A 165 7.82 -16.64 13.71
CA LEU A 165 7.40 -15.28 13.33
C LEU A 165 7.23 -14.38 14.56
N LEU A 166 6.59 -14.88 15.62
CA LEU A 166 6.46 -14.17 16.89
C LEU A 166 7.80 -13.94 17.58
N GLN A 167 8.66 -14.94 17.61
CA GLN A 167 10.03 -14.79 18.12
C GLN A 167 10.77 -13.70 17.34
N GLY A 168 10.65 -13.71 16.00
CA GLY A 168 11.24 -12.66 15.15
C GLY A 168 10.72 -11.28 15.49
N LEU A 169 9.41 -11.13 15.71
CA LEU A 169 8.82 -9.87 16.13
C LEU A 169 9.36 -9.41 17.49
N ASP A 170 9.45 -10.30 18.47
CA ASP A 170 9.99 -9.98 19.82
C ASP A 170 11.44 -9.49 19.77
N GLU A 171 12.27 -10.21 19.05
CA GLU A 171 13.67 -9.84 18.85
C GLU A 171 13.78 -8.47 18.21
N ASN A 172 12.98 -8.21 17.18
CA ASN A 172 13.00 -6.97 16.42
C ASN A 172 12.49 -5.78 17.22
N LEU A 173 11.40 -5.93 17.98
CA LEU A 173 10.89 -4.91 18.89
C LEU A 173 11.97 -4.54 19.91
N LYS A 174 12.61 -5.54 20.51
CA LYS A 174 13.70 -5.34 21.47
C LYS A 174 14.89 -4.59 20.84
N GLU A 175 15.34 -5.03 19.65
CA GLU A 175 16.46 -4.39 18.95
C GLU A 175 16.16 -2.94 18.57
N ALA A 176 14.94 -2.64 18.13
CA ALA A 176 14.49 -1.30 17.77
C ALA A 176 14.15 -0.42 19.00
N GLY A 177 14.08 -0.99 20.21
CA GLY A 177 13.65 -0.27 21.40
C GLY A 177 12.19 0.15 21.35
N LEU A 178 11.33 -0.71 20.80
CA LEU A 178 9.89 -0.50 20.65
C LEU A 178 9.12 -1.51 21.53
N ASP A 179 8.04 -1.07 22.15
CA ASP A 179 7.15 -1.95 22.91
C ASP A 179 6.10 -2.62 22.01
N TYR A 180 5.67 -1.92 20.96
CA TYR A 180 4.66 -2.39 20.01
C TYR A 180 4.80 -1.69 18.65
N VAL A 181 4.10 -2.23 17.65
CA VAL A 181 3.86 -1.58 16.35
C VAL A 181 2.37 -1.35 16.14
N ASP A 182 2.02 -0.34 15.32
CA ASP A 182 0.61 -0.11 15.01
C ASP A 182 0.08 -1.14 14.04
N ILE A 183 0.84 -1.44 12.99
CA ILE A 183 0.48 -2.45 12.00
C ILE A 183 1.66 -3.40 11.82
N TRP A 184 1.52 -4.63 12.29
CA TRP A 184 2.44 -5.69 11.91
C TRP A 184 1.95 -6.37 10.64
N ARG A 185 2.76 -6.32 9.61
CA ARG A 185 2.48 -7.01 8.36
C ARG A 185 3.56 -8.04 8.04
N ILE A 186 3.13 -9.17 7.51
CA ILE A 186 4.02 -10.21 7.00
C ILE A 186 4.04 -10.08 5.48
N ALA A 187 5.23 -10.01 4.88
CA ALA A 187 5.37 -10.06 3.43
C ALA A 187 5.37 -11.53 3.01
N LEU A 188 4.38 -11.90 2.24
CA LEU A 188 4.24 -13.24 1.69
C LEU A 188 4.41 -13.16 0.16
N PRO A 189 5.63 -13.11 -0.36
CA PRO A 189 5.89 -13.43 -1.73
C PRO A 189 5.72 -14.94 -1.88
N MET A 190 5.08 -15.33 -2.94
CA MET A 190 4.95 -16.74 -3.32
C MET A 190 6.26 -17.35 -3.77
N GLU A 191 7.25 -16.51 -4.00
CA GLU A 191 8.60 -16.88 -4.41
C GLU A 191 9.31 -17.66 -3.28
N GLY A 192 9.81 -18.83 -3.61
CA GLY A 192 10.56 -19.68 -2.68
C GLY A 192 9.71 -20.62 -1.80
N VAL A 193 8.40 -20.68 -2.04
CA VAL A 193 7.55 -21.73 -1.48
C VAL A 193 7.37 -22.80 -2.57
N PRO A 194 7.85 -24.04 -2.36
CA PRO A 194 8.03 -24.99 -3.44
C PRO A 194 6.74 -25.62 -3.96
N ASP A 195 5.69 -25.70 -3.14
CA ASP A 195 4.42 -26.29 -3.54
C ASP A 195 3.21 -25.69 -2.82
N LEU A 196 2.00 -26.02 -3.30
CA LEU A 196 0.74 -25.50 -2.74
C LEU A 196 0.50 -25.94 -1.30
N SER A 197 0.88 -27.17 -0.94
CA SER A 197 0.66 -27.68 0.43
C SER A 197 1.57 -27.01 1.44
N GLU A 198 2.77 -26.65 1.05
CA GLU A 198 3.65 -25.82 1.88
C GLU A 198 3.12 -24.40 1.98
N LEU A 199 2.58 -23.86 0.90
CA LEU A 199 1.98 -22.54 0.88
C LEU A 199 0.82 -22.42 1.87
N GLU A 200 -0.11 -23.37 1.88
CA GLU A 200 -1.24 -23.42 2.82
C GLU A 200 -0.74 -23.40 4.28
N ARG A 201 0.26 -24.22 4.59
CA ARG A 201 0.87 -24.23 5.93
C ARG A 201 1.54 -22.90 6.30
N VAL A 202 2.18 -22.25 5.34
CA VAL A 202 2.81 -20.94 5.54
C VAL A 202 1.77 -19.85 5.77
N GLU A 203 0.65 -19.90 5.04
CA GLU A 203 -0.49 -18.99 5.26
C GLU A 203 -1.08 -19.16 6.65
N GLU A 204 -1.40 -20.39 7.04
CA GLU A 204 -1.93 -20.70 8.37
C GLU A 204 -0.97 -20.22 9.48
N ALA A 205 0.32 -20.50 9.34
CA ALA A 205 1.34 -20.05 10.29
C ALA A 205 1.44 -18.51 10.37
N ALA A 206 1.36 -17.84 9.24
CA ALA A 206 1.38 -16.37 9.20
C ALA A 206 0.13 -15.79 9.88
N VAL A 207 -1.06 -16.29 9.55
CA VAL A 207 -2.34 -15.85 10.12
C VAL A 207 -2.39 -16.12 11.63
N GLU A 208 -1.93 -17.29 12.07
CA GLU A 208 -1.81 -17.61 13.50
C GLU A 208 -0.84 -16.65 14.21
N GLY A 209 0.31 -16.37 13.59
CA GLY A 209 1.30 -15.43 14.11
C GLY A 209 0.72 -14.02 14.27
N LEU A 210 0.02 -13.52 13.24
CA LEU A 210 -0.67 -12.23 13.27
C LEU A 210 -1.69 -12.15 14.40
N ALA A 211 -2.54 -13.18 14.53
CA ALA A 211 -3.56 -13.24 15.59
C ALA A 211 -2.93 -13.22 17.00
N LYS A 212 -1.88 -14.01 17.22
CA LYS A 212 -1.15 -14.07 18.50
C LYS A 212 -0.45 -12.74 18.82
N ALA A 213 0.19 -12.09 17.85
CA ALA A 213 0.83 -10.80 18.05
C ALA A 213 -0.17 -9.73 18.51
N LYS A 214 -1.34 -9.71 17.91
CA LYS A 214 -2.45 -8.82 18.31
C LYS A 214 -2.95 -9.14 19.70
N GLN A 215 -3.19 -10.42 20.01
CA GLN A 215 -3.62 -10.85 21.33
C GLN A 215 -2.63 -10.49 22.44
N GLN A 216 -1.33 -10.55 22.13
CA GLN A 216 -0.24 -10.21 23.06
C GLN A 216 0.03 -8.70 23.15
N GLY A 217 -0.70 -7.87 22.42
CA GLY A 217 -0.52 -6.40 22.40
C GLY A 217 0.75 -5.93 21.68
N LYS A 218 1.45 -6.81 20.96
CA LYS A 218 2.66 -6.47 20.18
C LYS A 218 2.34 -5.74 18.87
N ALA A 219 1.14 -5.96 18.36
CA ALA A 219 0.60 -5.25 17.21
C ALA A 219 -0.84 -4.79 17.52
N ARG A 220 -1.18 -3.55 17.17
CA ARG A 220 -2.56 -3.06 17.30
C ARG A 220 -3.46 -3.62 16.21
N PHE A 221 -2.93 -3.68 15.00
CA PHE A 221 -3.57 -4.19 13.80
C PHE A 221 -2.61 -5.09 13.03
N THR A 222 -3.17 -5.90 12.14
CA THR A 222 -2.43 -6.91 11.41
C THR A 222 -2.73 -6.85 9.92
N GLY A 223 -1.77 -7.31 9.12
CA GLY A 223 -1.93 -7.30 7.68
C GLY A 223 -0.88 -8.10 6.94
N VAL A 224 -0.94 -8.00 5.63
CA VAL A 224 0.02 -8.65 4.73
C VAL A 224 0.44 -7.72 3.62
N SER A 225 1.63 -7.95 3.08
CA SER A 225 2.04 -7.37 1.82
C SER A 225 2.31 -8.46 0.80
N SER A 226 1.94 -8.25 -0.46
CA SER A 226 2.15 -9.24 -1.51
C SER A 226 2.40 -8.62 -2.86
N HIS A 227 3.12 -9.35 -3.71
CA HIS A 227 3.27 -9.09 -5.14
C HIS A 227 2.36 -9.99 -6.01
N ASN A 228 1.45 -10.75 -5.40
CA ASN A 228 0.48 -11.60 -6.08
C ASN A 228 -0.95 -11.18 -5.71
N ARG A 229 -1.66 -10.52 -6.64
CA ARG A 229 -3.00 -9.97 -6.37
C ARG A 229 -4.07 -11.04 -6.22
N VAL A 230 -3.97 -12.14 -6.98
CA VAL A 230 -4.96 -13.23 -6.93
C VAL A 230 -4.89 -13.93 -5.57
N TRP A 231 -3.69 -14.25 -5.13
CA TRP A 231 -3.46 -14.83 -3.82
C TRP A 231 -3.91 -13.89 -2.69
N LEU A 232 -3.60 -12.59 -2.81
CA LEU A 232 -3.98 -11.58 -1.82
C LEU A 232 -5.50 -11.48 -1.66
N LYS A 233 -6.25 -11.59 -2.76
CA LYS A 233 -7.71 -11.64 -2.76
C LYS A 233 -8.20 -12.86 -1.98
N SER A 234 -7.72 -14.06 -2.32
CA SER A 234 -8.10 -15.30 -1.63
C SER A 234 -7.78 -15.25 -0.14
N LEU A 235 -6.65 -14.66 0.25
CA LEU A 235 -6.25 -14.52 1.64
C LEU A 235 -7.18 -13.59 2.44
N ILE A 236 -7.63 -12.48 1.85
CA ILE A 236 -8.60 -11.58 2.48
C ILE A 236 -9.93 -12.30 2.71
N GLU A 237 -10.40 -13.05 1.71
CA GLU A 237 -11.66 -13.80 1.78
C GLU A 237 -11.60 -14.94 2.82
N ALA A 238 -10.46 -15.62 2.92
CA ALA A 238 -10.27 -16.73 3.86
C ALA A 238 -10.10 -16.25 5.33
N TYR A 239 -9.42 -15.12 5.53
CA TYR A 239 -9.02 -14.65 6.87
C TYR A 239 -9.42 -13.19 7.15
N PRO A 240 -10.70 -12.81 6.99
CA PRO A 240 -11.12 -11.41 7.05
C PRO A 240 -10.93 -10.75 8.43
N LYS A 241 -10.75 -11.53 9.48
CA LYS A 241 -10.51 -11.00 10.84
C LYS A 241 -9.05 -10.62 11.08
N GLN A 242 -8.12 -11.35 10.46
CA GLN A 242 -6.68 -11.16 10.64
C GLN A 242 -6.08 -10.23 9.57
N ILE A 243 -6.69 -10.18 8.40
CA ILE A 243 -6.25 -9.29 7.32
C ILE A 243 -7.03 -7.99 7.40
N GLU A 244 -6.51 -7.07 8.22
CA GLU A 244 -7.10 -5.74 8.42
C GLU A 244 -6.51 -4.71 7.46
N VAL A 245 -5.24 -4.91 7.04
CA VAL A 245 -4.51 -4.03 6.14
C VAL A 245 -3.78 -4.85 5.09
N VAL A 246 -3.80 -4.37 3.86
CA VAL A 246 -3.01 -4.93 2.76
C VAL A 246 -2.12 -3.88 2.13
N ILE A 247 -0.94 -4.33 1.71
CA ILE A 247 0.05 -3.51 1.03
C ILE A 247 0.45 -4.19 -0.28
N PHE A 248 0.26 -3.50 -1.39
CA PHE A 248 0.55 -4.04 -2.71
C PHE A 248 0.99 -2.95 -3.69
N PRO A 249 1.64 -3.30 -4.81
CA PRO A 249 2.03 -2.35 -5.82
C PRO A 249 0.83 -1.64 -6.46
N TYR A 250 0.83 -0.31 -6.42
CA TYR A 250 -0.11 0.52 -7.15
C TYR A 250 0.60 1.76 -7.68
N THR A 251 0.93 1.71 -8.95
CA THR A 251 1.77 2.72 -9.61
C THR A 251 0.93 3.78 -10.32
N ALA A 252 1.60 4.82 -10.83
CA ALA A 252 0.98 5.80 -11.73
C ALA A 252 0.37 5.21 -13.02
N GLY A 253 0.75 3.98 -13.37
CA GLY A 253 0.23 3.28 -14.55
C GLY A 253 -0.75 2.15 -14.21
N SER A 254 -1.05 1.92 -12.93
CA SER A 254 -1.98 0.87 -12.51
C SER A 254 -3.43 1.28 -12.73
N LYS A 255 -4.27 0.35 -13.15
CA LYS A 255 -5.69 0.54 -13.46
C LYS A 255 -6.52 -0.49 -12.70
N GLU A 256 -7.72 -0.13 -12.29
CA GLU A 256 -8.66 -1.08 -11.71
C GLU A 256 -9.23 -1.98 -12.82
N LEU A 257 -9.30 -3.30 -12.58
CA LEU A 257 -10.00 -4.23 -13.43
C LEU A 257 -11.50 -3.89 -13.44
N PRO A 258 -12.17 -3.97 -14.60
CA PRO A 258 -13.61 -3.66 -14.67
C PRO A 258 -14.49 -4.68 -13.94
N THR A 259 -13.99 -5.88 -13.73
CA THR A 259 -14.66 -6.98 -13.03
C THR A 259 -13.63 -7.81 -12.28
N ASP A 260 -14.04 -8.38 -11.16
CA ASP A 260 -13.19 -9.25 -10.33
C ASP A 260 -11.90 -8.56 -9.83
N SER A 261 -11.99 -7.27 -9.59
CA SER A 261 -10.89 -6.47 -9.05
C SER A 261 -10.58 -6.85 -7.60
N LEU A 262 -9.31 -6.78 -7.22
CA LEU A 262 -8.89 -6.83 -5.82
C LEU A 262 -9.60 -5.76 -4.98
N PHE A 263 -9.93 -4.62 -5.58
CA PHE A 263 -10.63 -3.54 -4.89
C PHE A 263 -12.08 -3.88 -4.53
N ASP A 264 -12.74 -4.80 -5.24
CA ASP A 264 -14.07 -5.28 -4.86
C ASP A 264 -14.00 -6.01 -3.51
N THR A 265 -13.05 -6.94 -3.37
CA THR A 265 -12.79 -7.68 -2.12
C THR A 265 -12.36 -6.74 -0.99
N VAL A 266 -11.48 -5.79 -1.27
CA VAL A 266 -11.05 -4.79 -0.26
C VAL A 266 -12.22 -3.96 0.24
N LYS A 267 -13.13 -3.54 -0.63
CA LYS A 267 -14.34 -2.77 -0.26
C LYS A 267 -15.31 -3.64 0.54
N GLU A 268 -15.55 -4.89 0.10
CA GLU A 268 -16.47 -5.83 0.75
C GLU A 268 -16.06 -6.12 2.20
N PHE A 269 -14.78 -6.37 2.44
CA PHE A 269 -14.25 -6.72 3.76
C PHE A 269 -13.72 -5.52 4.57
N ASP A 270 -13.90 -4.30 4.06
CA ASP A 270 -13.45 -3.03 4.69
C ASP A 270 -11.96 -3.09 5.09
N VAL A 271 -11.10 -3.54 4.19
CA VAL A 271 -9.66 -3.68 4.41
C VAL A 271 -8.95 -2.37 4.09
N GLY A 272 -8.04 -1.95 4.96
CA GLY A 272 -7.19 -0.79 4.71
C GLY A 272 -6.14 -1.07 3.64
N VAL A 273 -5.88 -0.12 2.74
CA VAL A 273 -4.98 -0.31 1.60
C VAL A 273 -3.88 0.73 1.55
N PHE A 274 -2.65 0.26 1.46
CA PHE A 274 -1.51 1.08 1.06
C PHE A 274 -0.97 0.65 -0.30
N GLY A 275 -0.73 1.65 -1.18
CA GLY A 275 -0.09 1.43 -2.48
C GLY A 275 1.41 1.65 -2.41
N ILE A 276 2.21 0.59 -2.61
CA ILE A 276 3.67 0.72 -2.71
C ILE A 276 4.12 0.93 -4.16
N LYS A 277 5.37 1.35 -4.31
CA LYS A 277 6.02 1.57 -5.61
C LYS A 277 5.27 2.57 -6.51
N PRO A 278 4.78 3.72 -5.97
CA PRO A 278 4.01 4.69 -6.75
C PRO A 278 4.74 5.15 -8.02
N PHE A 279 6.07 5.16 -8.00
CA PHE A 279 6.96 5.61 -9.07
C PHE A 279 7.68 4.45 -9.81
N ALA A 280 7.18 3.21 -9.64
CA ALA A 280 7.73 2.00 -10.29
C ALA A 280 9.26 1.91 -10.16
N ASP A 281 9.76 1.89 -8.93
CA ASP A 281 11.21 1.84 -8.64
C ASP A 281 12.01 2.99 -9.31
N ASN A 282 11.46 4.20 -9.30
CA ASN A 282 11.96 5.39 -9.97
C ASN A 282 11.96 5.35 -11.51
N SER A 283 11.42 4.32 -12.14
CA SER A 283 11.33 4.22 -13.61
C SER A 283 10.42 5.30 -14.23
N LEU A 284 9.58 5.96 -13.42
CA LEU A 284 8.75 7.10 -13.84
C LEU A 284 9.59 8.34 -14.14
N PHE A 285 10.72 8.51 -13.49
CA PHE A 285 11.53 9.71 -13.52
C PHE A 285 12.52 9.73 -14.69
N ALA A 286 12.83 10.92 -15.19
CA ALA A 286 13.84 11.13 -16.22
C ALA A 286 15.25 11.27 -15.64
N GLY A 287 15.34 11.79 -14.42
CA GLY A 287 16.57 12.05 -13.70
C GLY A 287 16.62 11.39 -12.31
N THR A 288 17.30 12.04 -11.41
CA THR A 288 17.56 11.56 -10.05
C THR A 288 16.51 12.02 -9.02
N SER A 289 15.62 12.93 -9.40
CA SER A 289 14.64 13.57 -8.51
C SER A 289 15.28 14.40 -7.38
N PHE A 290 16.48 14.93 -7.60
CA PHE A 290 17.14 15.87 -6.69
C PHE A 290 17.21 17.27 -7.31
N PRO A 291 17.22 18.35 -6.49
CA PRO A 291 17.13 19.73 -6.97
C PRO A 291 18.19 20.17 -7.97
N ASN A 292 19.37 19.54 -7.92
CA ASN A 292 20.49 19.85 -8.81
C ASN A 292 20.48 19.04 -10.12
N ASP A 293 19.47 18.17 -10.32
CA ASP A 293 19.32 17.41 -11.56
C ASP A 293 18.69 18.29 -12.65
N PRO A 294 19.16 18.24 -13.90
CA PRO A 294 18.53 18.98 -15.01
C PRO A 294 17.04 18.65 -15.22
N HIS A 295 16.60 17.47 -14.81
CA HIS A 295 15.22 17.00 -14.91
C HIS A 295 14.41 17.20 -13.63
N ALA A 296 14.94 17.87 -12.61
CA ALA A 296 14.31 18.00 -11.30
C ALA A 296 12.87 18.50 -11.37
N ALA A 297 12.62 19.57 -12.11
CA ALA A 297 11.29 20.15 -12.24
C ALA A 297 10.30 19.20 -12.93
N ASP A 298 10.73 18.46 -13.95
CA ASP A 298 9.91 17.46 -14.64
C ASP A 298 9.63 16.26 -13.73
N ASP A 299 10.61 15.78 -12.98
CA ASP A 299 10.47 14.66 -12.06
C ASP A 299 9.56 15.01 -10.87
N ASP A 300 9.68 16.22 -10.33
CA ASP A 300 8.79 16.75 -9.29
C ASP A 300 7.33 16.80 -9.78
N ARG A 301 7.13 17.30 -10.98
CA ARG A 301 5.81 17.36 -11.60
C ARG A 301 5.25 15.95 -11.85
N ARG A 302 6.04 15.03 -12.39
CA ARG A 302 5.63 13.63 -12.59
C ARG A 302 5.26 12.95 -11.27
N ALA A 303 6.02 13.20 -10.21
CA ALA A 303 5.71 12.68 -8.88
C ALA A 303 4.34 13.18 -8.38
N ARG A 304 4.05 14.47 -8.51
CA ARG A 304 2.75 15.05 -8.11
C ARG A 304 1.60 14.48 -8.94
N LEU A 305 1.75 14.39 -10.25
CA LEU A 305 0.73 13.80 -11.14
C LEU A 305 0.45 12.33 -10.76
N ALA A 306 1.50 11.56 -10.50
CA ALA A 306 1.40 10.16 -10.08
C ALA A 306 0.65 10.02 -8.75
N LEU A 307 1.00 10.81 -7.74
CA LEU A 307 0.36 10.77 -6.43
C LEU A 307 -1.12 11.19 -6.52
N ARG A 308 -1.45 12.22 -7.29
CA ARG A 308 -2.84 12.66 -7.54
C ARG A 308 -3.64 11.56 -8.25
N TYR A 309 -3.05 10.91 -9.25
CA TYR A 309 -3.68 9.79 -9.96
C TYR A 309 -3.98 8.63 -9.00
N ILE A 310 -2.98 8.18 -8.24
CA ILE A 310 -3.13 7.08 -7.28
C ILE A 310 -4.22 7.40 -6.26
N LEU A 311 -4.21 8.60 -5.71
CA LEU A 311 -5.19 9.04 -4.73
C LEU A 311 -6.57 9.33 -5.33
N SER A 312 -6.73 9.36 -6.66
CA SER A 312 -8.05 9.41 -7.30
C SER A 312 -8.82 8.10 -7.13
N ASN A 313 -8.16 6.98 -6.83
CA ASN A 313 -8.83 5.75 -6.41
C ASN A 313 -9.16 5.82 -4.91
N PRO A 314 -10.45 5.86 -4.53
CA PRO A 314 -10.87 6.00 -3.14
C PRO A 314 -10.57 4.76 -2.29
N ALA A 315 -10.31 3.60 -2.90
CA ALA A 315 -9.94 2.38 -2.20
C ALA A 315 -8.47 2.40 -1.70
N ILE A 316 -7.62 3.25 -2.26
CA ILE A 316 -6.27 3.44 -1.76
C ILE A 316 -6.29 4.45 -0.61
N THR A 317 -5.95 4.01 0.59
CA THR A 317 -5.84 4.90 1.75
C THR A 317 -4.68 5.89 1.56
N ALA A 318 -3.48 5.38 1.26
CA ALA A 318 -2.33 6.23 0.94
C ALA A 318 -1.29 5.47 0.09
N PRO A 319 -0.60 6.17 -0.83
CA PRO A 319 0.66 5.67 -1.39
C PRO A 319 1.78 5.75 -0.34
N ILE A 320 2.77 4.85 -0.49
CA ILE A 320 3.99 4.82 0.32
C ILE A 320 5.18 5.14 -0.59
N PRO A 321 5.48 6.41 -0.87
CA PRO A 321 6.70 6.80 -1.55
C PRO A 321 7.91 6.71 -0.60
N GLY A 322 9.07 6.38 -1.15
CA GLY A 322 10.35 6.48 -0.43
C GLY A 322 10.84 7.92 -0.44
N LEU A 323 10.51 8.69 0.59
CA LEU A 323 10.90 10.09 0.71
C LEU A 323 12.23 10.19 1.47
N ILE A 324 13.29 10.58 0.77
CA ILE A 324 14.65 10.62 1.34
C ILE A 324 15.20 12.02 1.59
N SER A 325 14.49 13.06 1.13
CA SER A 325 14.86 14.46 1.38
C SER A 325 13.67 15.29 1.81
N VAL A 326 13.93 16.42 2.46
CA VAL A 326 12.89 17.42 2.80
C VAL A 326 12.19 17.91 1.54
N HIS A 327 12.95 18.19 0.47
CA HIS A 327 12.39 18.59 -0.82
C HIS A 327 11.34 17.58 -1.34
N GLN A 328 11.63 16.29 -1.25
CA GLN A 328 10.68 15.24 -1.69
C GLN A 328 9.43 15.18 -0.80
N VAL A 329 9.55 15.44 0.50
CA VAL A 329 8.40 15.56 1.41
C VAL A 329 7.52 16.74 0.98
N GLU A 330 8.11 17.91 0.78
CA GLU A 330 7.41 19.13 0.35
C GLU A 330 6.70 18.94 -1.00
N ASN A 331 7.39 18.33 -1.96
CA ASN A 331 6.83 18.04 -3.27
C ASN A 331 5.66 17.03 -3.20
N ALA A 332 5.77 16.00 -2.37
CA ALA A 332 4.68 15.04 -2.17
C ALA A 332 3.47 15.68 -1.49
N VAL A 333 3.68 16.55 -0.50
CA VAL A 333 2.61 17.29 0.18
C VAL A 333 1.96 18.30 -0.78
N GLN A 334 2.73 18.90 -1.69
CA GLN A 334 2.18 19.78 -2.72
C GLN A 334 1.14 19.08 -3.59
N ALA A 335 1.31 17.78 -3.89
CA ALA A 335 0.32 16.99 -4.61
C ALA A 335 -1.06 16.94 -3.90
N ILE A 336 -1.10 17.06 -2.56
CA ILE A 336 -2.36 17.08 -1.80
C ILE A 336 -3.06 18.44 -1.94
N ARG A 337 -2.30 19.52 -2.08
CA ARG A 337 -2.81 20.89 -2.22
C ARG A 337 -3.32 21.19 -3.63
N GLU A 338 -2.87 20.44 -4.63
CA GLU A 338 -3.35 20.52 -5.99
C GLU A 338 -4.72 19.85 -6.13
N ARG A 339 -5.49 20.22 -7.16
CA ARG A 339 -6.77 19.55 -7.43
C ARG A 339 -6.57 18.04 -7.64
N ARG A 340 -7.46 17.24 -7.10
CA ARG A 340 -7.35 15.76 -7.15
C ARG A 340 -7.40 15.23 -8.59
N GLN A 341 -8.40 15.67 -9.36
CA GLN A 341 -8.59 15.14 -10.69
C GLN A 341 -7.62 15.80 -11.69
N LEU A 342 -6.97 14.96 -12.48
CA LEU A 342 -6.14 15.40 -13.58
C LEU A 342 -7.03 15.89 -14.74
N ASP A 343 -6.67 17.02 -15.37
CA ASP A 343 -7.30 17.43 -16.61
C ASP A 343 -6.78 16.62 -17.80
N LEU A 344 -7.28 16.90 -19.00
CA LEU A 344 -6.92 16.16 -20.22
C LEU A 344 -5.43 16.30 -20.56
N HIS A 345 -4.84 17.46 -20.33
CA HIS A 345 -3.42 17.70 -20.59
C HIS A 345 -2.55 16.95 -19.59
N GLU A 346 -2.87 17.03 -18.32
CA GLU A 346 -2.19 16.31 -17.23
C GLU A 346 -2.29 14.79 -17.40
N LYS A 347 -3.46 14.28 -17.80
CA LYS A 347 -3.64 12.86 -18.14
C LYS A 347 -2.75 12.44 -19.30
N ALA A 348 -2.75 13.21 -20.40
CA ALA A 348 -1.90 12.90 -21.54
C ALA A 348 -0.40 12.97 -21.22
N GLU A 349 0.00 13.87 -20.32
CA GLU A 349 1.36 13.95 -19.80
C GLU A 349 1.73 12.70 -18.98
N LEU A 350 0.88 12.35 -18.02
CA LEU A 350 1.09 11.15 -17.19
C LEU A 350 1.08 9.88 -18.03
N ASP A 351 0.19 9.75 -19.02
CA ASP A 351 0.14 8.61 -19.94
C ASP A 351 1.42 8.45 -20.76
N ARG A 352 2.04 9.56 -21.16
CA ARG A 352 3.35 9.50 -21.83
C ARG A 352 4.45 9.03 -20.87
N ALA A 353 4.46 9.58 -19.65
CA ALA A 353 5.42 9.22 -18.64
C ALA A 353 5.30 7.74 -18.22
N THR A 354 4.07 7.23 -18.06
CA THR A 354 3.82 5.83 -17.67
C THR A 354 4.16 4.84 -18.80
N ARG A 355 3.92 5.18 -20.08
CA ARG A 355 4.44 4.34 -21.18
C ARG A 355 5.96 4.23 -21.15
N GLN A 356 6.65 5.33 -20.88
CA GLN A 356 8.12 5.33 -20.72
C GLN A 356 8.55 4.56 -19.48
N MET A 357 7.81 4.69 -18.37
CA MET A 357 8.04 3.95 -17.13
C MET A 357 7.99 2.43 -17.37
N TRP A 358 6.92 1.96 -18.03
CA TRP A 358 6.78 0.55 -18.36
C TRP A 358 7.86 0.04 -19.30
N ALA A 359 8.36 0.87 -20.23
CA ALA A 359 9.43 0.49 -21.14
C ALA A 359 10.82 0.43 -20.47
N ARG A 360 10.99 1.09 -19.32
CA ARG A 360 12.28 1.29 -18.63
C ARG A 360 12.30 0.73 -17.22
N LEU A 361 11.46 -0.27 -16.92
CA LEU A 361 11.52 -0.91 -15.61
C LEU A 361 12.94 -1.39 -15.32
N SER A 362 13.42 -1.14 -14.12
CA SER A 362 14.74 -1.55 -13.70
C SER A 362 14.86 -3.08 -13.67
N PRO A 363 16.05 -3.64 -13.93
CA PRO A 363 16.27 -5.08 -13.82
C PRO A 363 15.80 -5.64 -12.48
N GLY A 364 15.01 -6.72 -12.54
CA GLY A 364 14.40 -7.34 -11.35
C GLY A 364 13.10 -6.68 -10.89
N HIS A 365 12.57 -5.69 -11.63
CA HIS A 365 11.26 -5.08 -11.36
C HIS A 365 10.27 -5.24 -12.54
N GLU A 366 10.60 -6.05 -13.52
CA GLU A 366 9.76 -6.33 -14.69
C GLU A 366 8.38 -6.92 -14.28
N TRP A 367 8.34 -7.65 -13.19
CA TRP A 367 7.12 -8.20 -12.59
C TRP A 367 6.09 -7.13 -12.19
N LEU A 368 6.48 -5.85 -12.06
CA LEU A 368 5.51 -4.75 -11.84
C LEU A 368 4.50 -4.61 -12.97
N ARG A 369 4.77 -5.14 -14.16
CA ARG A 369 3.79 -5.18 -15.26
C ARG A 369 2.54 -5.98 -14.93
N ASP A 370 2.65 -6.99 -14.06
CA ASP A 370 1.52 -7.78 -13.58
C ASP A 370 0.53 -6.93 -12.76
N TRP A 371 0.97 -5.73 -12.33
CA TRP A 371 0.19 -4.76 -11.59
C TRP A 371 -0.31 -3.57 -12.43
N GLU A 372 -0.24 -3.68 -13.76
CA GLU A 372 -0.91 -2.69 -14.62
C GLU A 372 -2.44 -2.77 -14.43
N TYR A 373 -2.96 -3.96 -14.14
CA TYR A 373 -4.39 -4.17 -13.84
C TYR A 373 -4.56 -4.84 -12.47
N VAL A 374 -5.36 -4.22 -11.61
CA VAL A 374 -5.56 -4.61 -10.21
C VAL A 374 -7.02 -4.95 -9.91
#